data_ffdd16729b4708aa8600b2c7c25003c9
#
_entry.id   ffdd16729b4708aa8600b2c7c25003c9
#
_cell.length_a   1.000
_cell.length_b   1.000
_cell.length_c   1.000
_cell.angle_alpha   90.00
_cell.angle_beta   90.00
_cell.angle_gamma   90.00
#
_symmetry.space_group_name_H-M   'P 1'
#
loop_
_entity.id
_entity.type
_entity.pdbx_description
1 polymer ?
#
loop_
_entity_poly.entity_id
_entity_poly.type
_entity_poly.pdbx_seq_one_letter_code
_entity_poly.pdbx_strand_id
1 'polypeptide(L)'
;MKKEYYKTRLEYYISTNSRFGAKDLKPYIGLGYRDLLDDSGFKRSSTNHIGYDRLSQYYYIPIGAIWYINERLSLKSQYNYFLEGKQTSFLNEVLPNTYPANIENIQRLGWGIDITLRSKLNDRWYTYGFFRTWNIEDSDLTSCSPLIYCYEPKNQTREIGAGISYNF
;
A
#
# COMPACT_ATOMS: atom_id res chain seq x y z
N MET A 1 -1.47 18.94 -5.74
CA MET A 1 -0.67 17.73 -5.89
C MET A 1 -1.66 16.59 -6.15
N LYS A 2 -1.53 15.88 -7.26
CA LYS A 2 -2.37 14.74 -7.60
C LYS A 2 -1.63 13.48 -7.15
N LYS A 3 -2.36 12.52 -6.57
CA LYS A 3 -1.82 11.21 -6.22
C LYS A 3 -2.66 10.15 -6.89
N GLU A 4 -2.01 9.24 -7.58
CA GLU A 4 -2.65 8.07 -8.18
C GLU A 4 -2.20 6.83 -7.43
N TYR A 5 -3.17 6.00 -7.07
CA TYR A 5 -2.95 4.80 -6.30
C TYR A 5 -3.55 3.59 -7.01
N TYR A 6 -2.73 2.57 -7.19
CA TYR A 6 -3.16 1.30 -7.76
C TYR A 6 -2.78 0.15 -6.82
N LYS A 7 -3.66 -0.86 -6.70
CA LYS A 7 -3.44 -2.03 -5.86
C LYS A 7 -4.07 -3.26 -6.50
N THR A 8 -3.26 -4.31 -6.65
CA THR A 8 -3.71 -5.63 -7.10
C THR A 8 -3.35 -6.68 -6.08
N ARG A 9 -4.23 -7.67 -5.91
CA ARG A 9 -4.06 -8.73 -4.91
C ARG A 9 -4.66 -10.03 -5.39
N LEU A 10 -3.91 -11.12 -5.21
CA LEU A 10 -4.40 -12.49 -5.35
C LEU A 10 -4.45 -13.11 -3.94
N GLU A 11 -5.60 -13.60 -3.52
CA GLU A 11 -5.83 -14.19 -2.21
C GLU A 11 -6.29 -15.64 -2.35
N TYR A 12 -5.65 -16.54 -1.60
CA TYR A 12 -6.05 -17.92 -1.44
C TYR A 12 -6.66 -18.12 -0.06
N TYR A 13 -7.94 -18.51 -0.03
CA TYR A 13 -8.70 -18.75 1.19
C TYR A 13 -8.55 -20.18 1.66
N ILE A 14 -8.12 -20.36 2.90
CA ILE A 14 -7.92 -21.67 3.50
C ILE A 14 -9.25 -22.17 4.04
N SER A 15 -9.69 -23.35 3.59
CA SER A 15 -10.90 -23.99 4.11
C SER A 15 -10.63 -24.50 5.52
N THR A 16 -11.28 -23.91 6.51
CA THR A 16 -11.23 -24.40 7.89
C THR A 16 -12.31 -25.45 8.09
N ASN A 17 -11.93 -26.72 8.13
CA ASN A 17 -12.83 -27.77 8.61
C ASN A 17 -13.16 -27.54 10.08
N SER A 18 -14.40 -27.79 10.48
CA SER A 18 -15.02 -27.50 11.76
C SER A 18 -14.33 -28.05 13.04
N ARG A 19 -13.16 -28.67 12.94
CA ARG A 19 -12.39 -29.21 14.06
C ARG A 19 -11.86 -28.15 15.05
N PHE A 20 -11.79 -26.89 14.65
CA PHE A 20 -11.30 -25.80 15.52
C PHE A 20 -12.40 -24.88 16.05
N GLY A 21 -13.68 -25.24 15.92
CA GLY A 21 -14.80 -24.44 16.47
C GLY A 21 -15.05 -23.07 15.80
N ALA A 22 -14.27 -22.71 14.81
CA ALA A 22 -14.33 -21.40 14.16
C ALA A 22 -15.04 -21.49 12.79
N LYS A 23 -16.29 -21.90 12.77
CA LYS A 23 -17.12 -21.95 11.54
C LYS A 23 -17.16 -20.59 10.80
N ASP A 24 -16.92 -19.52 11.54
CA ASP A 24 -17.12 -18.16 11.09
C ASP A 24 -15.80 -17.44 10.73
N LEU A 25 -14.66 -18.17 10.78
CA LEU A 25 -13.33 -17.62 10.45
C LEU A 25 -12.81 -18.21 9.14
N LYS A 26 -12.47 -17.34 8.19
CA LYS A 26 -11.83 -17.72 6.92
C LYS A 26 -10.43 -17.09 6.83
N PRO A 27 -9.37 -17.82 7.20
CA PRO A 27 -8.01 -17.37 7.00
C PRO A 27 -7.63 -17.39 5.52
N TYR A 28 -6.70 -16.52 5.15
CA TYR A 28 -6.16 -16.44 3.81
C TYR A 28 -4.71 -15.97 3.81
N ILE A 29 -4.03 -16.28 2.72
CA ILE A 29 -2.71 -15.78 2.37
C ILE A 29 -2.73 -15.39 0.90
N GLY A 30 -1.83 -14.52 0.47
CA GLY A 30 -1.81 -14.12 -0.93
C GLY A 30 -0.51 -13.47 -1.38
N LEU A 31 -0.59 -12.87 -2.56
CA LEU A 31 0.43 -11.99 -3.12
C LEU A 31 -0.21 -10.66 -3.45
N GLY A 32 0.46 -9.58 -3.12
CA GLY A 32 -0.01 -8.24 -3.37
C GLY A 32 1.04 -7.36 -4.04
N TYR A 33 0.55 -6.47 -4.86
CA TYR A 33 1.30 -5.39 -5.47
C TYR A 33 0.55 -4.09 -5.26
N ARG A 34 1.29 -3.02 -4.96
CA ARG A 34 0.73 -1.65 -4.96
C ARG A 34 1.72 -0.70 -5.58
N ASP A 35 1.20 0.31 -6.24
CA ASP A 35 1.96 1.48 -6.61
C ASP A 35 1.27 2.77 -6.17
N LEU A 36 2.05 3.80 -6.03
CA LEU A 36 1.63 5.15 -5.70
C LEU A 36 2.47 6.12 -6.53
N LEU A 37 1.81 6.81 -7.43
CA LEU A 37 2.38 7.93 -8.17
C LEU A 37 2.04 9.24 -7.45
N ASP A 38 3.06 9.98 -7.06
CA ASP A 38 2.97 11.35 -6.56
C ASP A 38 3.35 12.30 -7.69
N ASP A 39 2.33 12.85 -8.37
CA ASP A 39 2.47 13.84 -9.45
C ASP A 39 2.76 15.21 -8.83
N SER A 40 4.03 15.48 -8.58
CA SER A 40 4.56 16.74 -8.04
C SER A 40 5.49 17.46 -9.01
N GLY A 41 5.72 16.88 -10.19
CA GLY A 41 6.64 17.38 -11.19
C GLY A 41 6.39 18.83 -11.56
N PHE A 42 7.47 19.61 -11.58
CA PHE A 42 7.48 21.05 -11.91
C PHE A 42 6.62 21.95 -11.01
N LYS A 43 5.91 21.40 -10.02
CA LYS A 43 5.15 22.19 -9.05
C LYS A 43 6.11 22.78 -8.02
N ARG A 44 5.83 24.01 -7.57
CA ARG A 44 6.67 24.67 -6.56
C ARG A 44 6.03 24.59 -5.19
N SER A 45 6.84 24.28 -4.19
CA SER A 45 6.43 24.35 -2.79
C SER A 45 6.31 25.81 -2.32
N SER A 46 5.74 26.01 -1.15
CA SER A 46 5.70 27.35 -0.49
C SER A 46 7.11 27.93 -0.23
N THR A 47 8.13 27.09 -0.15
CA THR A 47 9.54 27.46 0.00
C THR A 47 10.27 27.57 -1.33
N ASN A 48 9.53 27.63 -2.44
CA ASN A 48 10.05 27.74 -3.82
C ASN A 48 10.90 26.55 -4.30
N HIS A 49 10.93 25.42 -3.60
CA HIS A 49 11.55 24.22 -4.11
C HIS A 49 10.72 23.62 -5.24
N ILE A 50 11.40 23.20 -6.30
CA ILE A 50 10.76 22.53 -7.43
C ILE A 50 10.47 21.08 -7.04
N GLY A 51 9.22 20.64 -7.29
CA GLY A 51 8.80 19.26 -7.06
C GLY A 51 9.22 18.34 -8.21
N TYR A 52 9.28 17.07 -7.95
CA TYR A 52 9.50 16.02 -8.94
C TYR A 52 8.51 14.87 -8.71
N ASP A 53 8.24 14.10 -9.74
CA ASP A 53 7.37 12.95 -9.65
C ASP A 53 8.07 11.79 -8.96
N ARG A 54 7.28 11.00 -8.20
CA ARG A 54 7.78 9.81 -7.51
C ARG A 54 6.82 8.65 -7.74
N LEU A 55 7.36 7.52 -8.17
CA LEU A 55 6.65 6.26 -8.29
C LEU A 55 7.15 5.30 -7.24
N SER A 56 6.30 4.91 -6.31
CA SER A 56 6.59 3.93 -5.26
C SER A 56 5.86 2.63 -5.55
N GLN A 57 6.59 1.54 -5.70
CA GLN A 57 6.09 0.21 -6.08
C GLN A 57 6.45 -0.78 -4.98
N TYR A 58 5.47 -1.54 -4.48
CA TYR A 58 5.66 -2.46 -3.35
C TYR A 58 5.09 -3.83 -3.64
N TYR A 59 5.86 -4.87 -3.30
CA TYR A 59 5.44 -6.26 -3.28
C TYR A 59 5.29 -6.74 -1.85
N TYR A 60 4.25 -7.49 -1.56
CA TYR A 60 3.96 -7.94 -0.20
C TYR A 60 3.15 -9.23 -0.18
N ILE A 61 3.21 -9.93 0.96
CA ILE A 61 2.39 -11.10 1.25
C ILE A 61 1.29 -10.67 2.23
N PRO A 62 0.02 -10.58 1.80
CA PRO A 62 -1.10 -10.41 2.72
C PRO A 62 -1.38 -11.73 3.45
N ILE A 63 -1.42 -11.67 4.77
CA ILE A 63 -1.79 -12.77 5.66
C ILE A 63 -2.94 -12.26 6.53
N GLY A 64 -4.08 -12.93 6.50
CA GLY A 64 -5.23 -12.41 7.20
C GLY A 64 -6.34 -13.41 7.42
N ALA A 65 -7.44 -12.90 7.98
CA ALA A 65 -8.67 -13.66 8.14
C ALA A 65 -9.89 -12.75 8.00
N ILE A 66 -10.99 -13.35 7.55
CA ILE A 66 -12.33 -12.77 7.63
C ILE A 66 -13.05 -13.49 8.75
N TRP A 67 -13.49 -12.73 9.73
CA TRP A 67 -14.36 -13.21 10.80
C TRP A 67 -15.79 -12.77 10.52
N TYR A 68 -16.70 -13.71 10.35
CA TYR A 68 -18.13 -13.47 10.23
C TYR A 68 -18.73 -13.42 11.65
N ILE A 69 -18.90 -12.19 12.17
CA ILE A 69 -19.44 -11.97 13.53
C ILE A 69 -20.91 -12.44 13.60
N ASN A 70 -21.65 -12.20 12.53
CA ASN A 70 -23.00 -12.72 12.30
C ASN A 70 -23.32 -12.68 10.80
N GLU A 71 -24.56 -13.00 10.39
CA GLU A 71 -25.01 -13.03 9.00
C GLU A 71 -24.89 -11.68 8.27
N ARG A 72 -24.82 -10.58 9.01
CA ARG A 72 -24.76 -9.23 8.45
C ARG A 72 -23.41 -8.53 8.63
N LEU A 73 -22.61 -8.96 9.58
CA LEU A 73 -21.41 -8.25 9.99
C LEU A 73 -20.17 -9.13 9.88
N SER A 74 -19.16 -8.63 9.20
CA SER A 74 -17.87 -9.30 9.10
C SER A 74 -16.71 -8.33 9.30
N LEU A 75 -15.64 -8.82 9.93
CA LEU A 75 -14.39 -8.13 10.14
C LEU A 75 -13.29 -8.83 9.35
N LYS A 76 -12.65 -8.12 8.44
CA LYS A 76 -11.43 -8.56 7.75
C LYS A 76 -10.24 -7.90 8.41
N SER A 77 -9.30 -8.69 8.91
CA SER A 77 -8.01 -8.24 9.44
C SER A 77 -6.90 -8.83 8.60
N GLN A 78 -5.90 -8.04 8.29
CA GLN A 78 -4.79 -8.42 7.42
C GLN A 78 -3.50 -7.76 7.90
N TYR A 79 -2.46 -8.55 7.98
CA TYR A 79 -1.08 -8.12 8.06
C TYR A 79 -0.44 -8.24 6.68
N ASN A 80 0.27 -7.22 6.25
CA ASN A 80 1.00 -7.21 4.98
C ASN A 80 2.49 -7.35 5.29
N TYR A 81 3.02 -8.53 5.05
CA TYR A 81 4.46 -8.77 5.11
C TYR A 81 5.12 -8.17 3.87
N PHE A 82 5.90 -7.13 4.08
CA PHE A 82 6.60 -6.43 3.01
C PHE A 82 7.74 -7.28 2.47
N LEU A 83 7.82 -7.43 1.15
CA LEU A 83 8.88 -8.18 0.49
C LEU A 83 9.97 -7.24 0.00
N GLU A 84 9.59 -6.29 -0.82
CA GLU A 84 10.48 -5.32 -1.42
C GLU A 84 9.67 -4.12 -1.92
N GLY A 85 10.30 -2.96 -1.86
CA GLY A 85 9.80 -1.74 -2.48
C GLY A 85 10.87 -1.10 -3.35
N LYS A 86 10.41 -0.52 -4.45
CA LYS A 86 11.22 0.30 -5.32
C LYS A 86 10.58 1.67 -5.43
N GLN A 87 11.34 2.71 -5.16
CA GLN A 87 10.92 4.07 -5.44
C GLN A 87 11.78 4.65 -6.56
N THR A 88 11.11 5.13 -7.60
CA THR A 88 11.72 5.89 -8.69
C THR A 88 11.41 7.37 -8.50
N SER A 89 12.45 8.18 -8.35
CA SER A 89 12.39 9.63 -8.27
C SER A 89 12.79 10.22 -9.62
N PHE A 90 11.88 10.93 -10.28
CA PHE A 90 12.06 11.49 -11.63
C PHE A 90 12.81 12.83 -11.58
N LEU A 91 13.92 12.87 -10.86
CA LEU A 91 14.74 14.06 -10.66
C LEU A 91 15.43 14.52 -11.96
N ASN A 92 15.79 13.60 -12.83
CA ASN A 92 16.38 13.93 -14.13
C ASN A 92 15.46 14.82 -14.99
N GLU A 93 14.14 14.63 -14.91
CA GLU A 93 13.18 15.40 -15.69
C GLU A 93 13.13 16.88 -15.28
N VAL A 94 13.41 17.15 -14.01
CA VAL A 94 13.27 18.48 -13.41
C VAL A 94 14.63 19.19 -13.29
N LEU A 95 15.69 18.44 -13.01
CA LEU A 95 17.05 18.93 -12.76
C LEU A 95 18.09 18.11 -13.55
N PRO A 96 18.03 18.06 -14.89
CA PRO A 96 18.91 17.17 -15.69
C PRO A 96 20.39 17.50 -15.57
N ASN A 97 20.73 18.74 -15.31
CA ASN A 97 22.14 19.15 -15.10
C ASN A 97 22.73 18.68 -13.78
N THR A 98 21.89 18.34 -12.79
CA THR A 98 22.34 17.89 -11.47
C THR A 98 22.21 16.36 -11.36
N TYR A 99 21.17 15.79 -11.94
CA TYR A 99 20.86 14.36 -11.89
C TYR A 99 20.82 13.81 -13.33
N PRO A 100 21.85 13.07 -13.76
CA PRO A 100 21.95 12.59 -15.14
C PRO A 100 20.94 11.48 -15.47
N ALA A 101 20.34 10.86 -14.44
CA ALA A 101 19.30 9.82 -14.58
C ALA A 101 18.26 9.93 -13.46
N ASN A 102 17.12 9.27 -13.64
CA ASN A 102 16.17 9.06 -12.58
C ASN A 102 16.79 8.16 -11.49
N ILE A 103 16.41 8.39 -10.24
CA ILE A 103 17.00 7.71 -9.10
C ILE A 103 16.08 6.60 -8.66
N GLU A 104 16.61 5.39 -8.55
CA GLU A 104 15.91 4.23 -8.04
C GLU A 104 16.48 3.83 -6.66
N ASN A 105 15.61 3.82 -5.66
CA ASN A 105 15.92 3.42 -4.30
C ASN A 105 15.16 2.13 -3.97
N ILE A 106 15.88 1.16 -3.39
CA ILE A 106 15.29 -0.12 -2.96
C ILE A 106 15.04 -0.08 -1.46
N GLN A 107 13.82 -0.41 -1.06
CA GLN A 107 13.39 -0.55 0.33
C GLN A 107 13.16 -2.03 0.63
N ARG A 108 13.78 -2.53 1.69
CA ARG A 108 13.78 -3.97 2.02
C ARG A 108 12.96 -4.32 3.24
N LEU A 109 12.63 -3.34 4.04
CA LEU A 109 11.94 -3.54 5.31
C LEU A 109 10.66 -2.70 5.38
N GLY A 110 9.62 -3.32 5.87
CA GLY A 110 8.35 -2.66 6.08
C GLY A 110 7.25 -3.62 6.52
N TRP A 111 6.11 -3.08 6.81
CA TRP A 111 4.90 -3.82 7.13
C TRP A 111 3.67 -2.96 6.91
N GLY A 112 2.51 -3.61 6.81
CA GLY A 112 1.23 -2.92 6.76
C GLY A 112 0.15 -3.68 7.51
N ILE A 113 -0.88 -2.98 7.92
CA ILE A 113 -2.11 -3.54 8.51
C ILE A 113 -3.30 -2.98 7.75
N ASP A 114 -4.22 -3.86 7.37
CA ASP A 114 -5.55 -3.50 6.84
C ASP A 114 -6.62 -4.08 7.77
N ILE A 115 -7.54 -3.25 8.23
CA ILE A 115 -8.72 -3.67 8.99
C ILE A 115 -9.95 -3.15 8.25
N THR A 116 -10.91 -4.01 7.96
CA THR A 116 -12.16 -3.62 7.27
C THR A 116 -13.34 -4.24 7.98
N LEU A 117 -14.24 -3.42 8.46
CA LEU A 117 -15.55 -3.82 8.97
C LEU A 117 -16.56 -3.66 7.84
N ARG A 118 -17.27 -4.75 7.51
CA ARG A 118 -18.28 -4.78 6.45
C ARG A 118 -19.65 -5.16 7.03
N SER A 119 -20.67 -4.39 6.68
CA SER A 119 -22.04 -4.64 7.07
C SER A 119 -22.92 -4.87 5.83
N LYS A 120 -23.69 -5.96 5.84
CA LYS A 120 -24.68 -6.29 4.81
C LYS A 120 -25.96 -5.50 5.08
N LEU A 121 -26.37 -4.66 4.14
CA LEU A 121 -27.65 -3.93 4.20
C LEU A 121 -28.80 -4.81 3.67
N ASN A 122 -28.56 -5.48 2.55
CA ASN A 122 -29.44 -6.49 1.95
C ASN A 122 -28.59 -7.46 1.10
N ASP A 123 -29.22 -8.31 0.28
CA ASP A 123 -28.49 -9.34 -0.49
C ASP A 123 -27.52 -8.78 -1.53
N ARG A 124 -27.68 -7.54 -1.92
CA ARG A 124 -26.84 -6.91 -2.95
C ARG A 124 -25.98 -5.77 -2.42
N TRP A 125 -26.44 -5.05 -1.40
CA TRP A 125 -25.76 -3.84 -0.89
C TRP A 125 -25.04 -4.10 0.41
N TYR A 126 -23.82 -3.56 0.49
CA TYR A 126 -22.96 -3.60 1.67
C TYR A 126 -22.37 -2.22 1.92
N THR A 127 -22.22 -1.87 3.18
CA THR A 127 -21.36 -0.76 3.60
C THR A 127 -20.09 -1.31 4.23
N TYR A 128 -19.04 -0.52 4.19
CA TYR A 128 -17.80 -0.87 4.88
C TYR A 128 -17.07 0.36 5.38
N GLY A 129 -16.37 0.20 6.50
CA GLY A 129 -15.38 1.12 6.99
C GLY A 129 -14.03 0.43 7.03
N PHE A 130 -12.95 1.18 6.81
CA PHE A 130 -11.62 0.60 6.85
C PHE A 130 -10.59 1.52 7.51
N PHE A 131 -9.58 0.88 8.08
CA PHE A 131 -8.34 1.48 8.51
C PHE A 131 -7.19 0.73 7.88
N ARG A 132 -6.20 1.47 7.34
CA ARG A 132 -4.98 0.92 6.78
C ARG A 132 -3.79 1.70 7.28
N THR A 133 -2.70 1.01 7.53
CA THR A 133 -1.41 1.65 7.78
C THR A 133 -0.30 0.91 7.09
N TRP A 134 0.70 1.67 6.64
CA TRP A 134 1.96 1.15 6.14
C TRP A 134 3.10 1.87 6.84
N ASN A 135 4.12 1.12 7.17
CA ASN A 135 5.37 1.60 7.71
C ASN A 135 6.48 0.97 6.88
N ILE A 136 7.16 1.78 6.09
CA ILE A 136 8.25 1.36 5.21
C ILE A 136 9.50 2.03 5.74
N GLU A 137 10.55 1.25 5.98
CA GLU A 137 11.82 1.75 6.50
C GLU A 137 12.63 2.44 5.38
N ASP A 138 13.75 3.08 5.79
CA ASP A 138 14.65 3.74 4.86
C ASP A 138 15.13 2.79 3.75
N SER A 139 15.38 3.34 2.58
CA SER A 139 15.97 2.58 1.47
C SER A 139 17.48 2.37 1.64
N ASP A 140 18.02 1.49 0.84
CA ASP A 140 19.46 1.42 0.60
C ASP A 140 19.98 2.75 0.03
N LEU A 141 21.24 3.07 0.25
CA LEU A 141 21.91 4.21 -0.35
C LEU A 141 22.16 3.94 -1.84
N THR A 142 21.80 4.89 -2.69
CA THR A 142 22.01 4.84 -4.14
C THR A 142 22.83 6.05 -4.59
N SER A 143 23.75 5.86 -5.52
CA SER A 143 24.49 6.97 -6.12
C SER A 143 23.57 7.78 -7.02
N CYS A 144 23.43 9.07 -6.73
CA CYS A 144 22.57 10.00 -7.48
C CYS A 144 23.36 10.88 -8.45
N SER A 145 24.64 11.08 -8.14
CA SER A 145 25.60 11.86 -8.91
C SER A 145 27.00 11.42 -8.45
N PRO A 146 28.09 11.71 -9.18
CA PRO A 146 29.43 11.21 -8.88
C PRO A 146 29.92 11.35 -7.43
N LEU A 147 29.38 12.29 -6.68
CA LEU A 147 29.76 12.54 -5.28
C LEU A 147 28.56 12.62 -4.32
N ILE A 148 27.36 12.28 -4.79
CA ILE A 148 26.12 12.43 -4.00
C ILE A 148 25.44 11.06 -3.89
N TYR A 149 25.17 10.65 -2.65
CA TYR A 149 24.37 9.48 -2.35
C TYR A 149 22.97 9.94 -1.88
N CYS A 150 21.95 9.27 -2.35
CA CYS A 150 20.57 9.48 -1.99
C CYS A 150 19.99 8.23 -1.32
N TYR A 151 19.01 8.45 -0.49
CA TYR A 151 18.16 7.39 0.04
C TYR A 151 16.72 7.90 0.15
N GLU A 152 15.78 7.02 0.12
CA GLU A 152 14.40 7.34 0.45
C GLU A 152 14.20 7.18 1.95
N PRO A 153 13.82 8.23 2.67
CA PRO A 153 13.61 8.14 4.10
C PRO A 153 12.37 7.30 4.43
N LYS A 154 12.36 6.79 5.65
CA LYS A 154 11.24 6.09 6.25
C LYS A 154 9.91 6.80 5.99
N ASN A 155 8.93 6.01 5.61
CA ASN A 155 7.60 6.48 5.25
C ASN A 155 6.53 5.78 6.09
N GLN A 156 5.62 6.55 6.65
CA GLN A 156 4.44 6.04 7.33
C GLN A 156 3.17 6.63 6.69
N THR A 157 2.28 5.75 6.26
CA THR A 157 0.98 6.13 5.71
C THR A 157 -0.13 5.58 6.59
N ARG A 158 -1.16 6.40 6.82
CA ARG A 158 -2.40 5.99 7.49
C ARG A 158 -3.58 6.43 6.65
N GLU A 159 -4.52 5.52 6.45
CA GLU A 159 -5.73 5.75 5.69
C GLU A 159 -6.94 5.30 6.52
N ILE A 160 -7.97 6.11 6.56
CA ILE A 160 -9.27 5.76 7.10
C ILE A 160 -10.33 6.14 6.09
N GLY A 161 -11.33 5.30 5.93
CA GLY A 161 -12.38 5.59 4.98
C GLY A 161 -13.58 4.69 5.15
N ALA A 162 -14.63 4.99 4.39
CA ALA A 162 -15.85 4.21 4.32
C ALA A 162 -16.36 4.19 2.87
N GLY A 163 -17.21 3.21 2.57
CA GLY A 163 -17.78 3.10 1.25
C GLY A 163 -19.00 2.18 1.21
N ILE A 164 -19.57 2.10 0.03
CA ILE A 164 -20.70 1.22 -0.29
C ILE A 164 -20.25 0.32 -1.43
N SER A 165 -20.64 -0.95 -1.39
CA SER A 165 -20.41 -1.91 -2.47
C SER A 165 -21.69 -2.61 -2.88
N TYR A 166 -21.79 -2.92 -4.16
CA TYR A 166 -22.90 -3.67 -4.76
C TYR A 166 -22.38 -4.98 -5.33
N ASN A 167 -23.05 -6.08 -5.05
CA ASN A 167 -22.79 -7.39 -5.65
C ASN A 167 -23.83 -7.64 -6.76
N PHE A 168 -23.35 -7.95 -7.95
CA PHE A 168 -24.15 -8.31 -9.12
C PHE A 168 -24.67 -9.73 -9.04
#